data_1e66712a3596da7481929bf0a88a80d9
#
_entry.id   1e66712a3596da7481929bf0a88a80d9
#
_cell.length_a   1.000
_cell.length_b   1.000
_cell.length_c   1.000
_cell.angle_alpha   90.00
_cell.angle_beta   90.00
_cell.angle_gamma   90.00
#
_symmetry.space_group_name_H-M   'P 1'
#
loop_
_entity.id
_entity.type
_entity.pdbx_description
1 polymer ?
#
loop_
_entity_poly.entity_id
_entity_poly.type
_entity_poly.pdbx_seq_one_letter_code
_entity_poly.pdbx_strand_id
1 'polypeptide(L)'
;MKPKNIGIIVSVIIGIAIIGTITLNQNFTQESIDKYAVNSETVNVLLENKEHVLVVDIRTAEEYQSGHLVGASHDVLDSATLEKRVKTIQNRLPDVASSFNLVLIDDDGSEAKLAAHAMTEMGIQTFYLDGGMSNISENLVSRSQTVIDSEELKAKLATNEDLYLLDVREPDELLKSKIDGSVNIPLAEIFQPNGMDSIPTDKPVVIICGSGNRATIATYALAQEGIDFQVLEGGMQAWNSQIQSGM
;
A
#
# COMPACT_ATOMS: atom_id res chain seq x y z
N MET A 1 7.11 39.76 -27.02
CA MET A 1 6.46 39.55 -25.72
C MET A 1 5.90 38.13 -25.72
N LYS A 2 6.49 37.22 -24.96
CA LYS A 2 6.01 35.83 -24.80
C LYS A 2 5.10 35.79 -23.57
N PRO A 3 3.93 35.13 -23.61
CA PRO A 3 3.10 34.98 -22.44
C PRO A 3 3.76 34.02 -21.44
N LYS A 4 3.79 34.42 -20.18
CA LYS A 4 4.21 33.58 -19.05
C LYS A 4 3.08 32.59 -18.75
N ASN A 5 3.39 31.29 -18.85
CA ASN A 5 2.51 30.24 -18.33
C ASN A 5 2.48 30.36 -16.81
N ILE A 6 1.33 30.73 -16.28
CA ILE A 6 1.00 30.66 -14.88
C ILE A 6 0.52 29.23 -14.66
N GLY A 7 1.34 28.42 -14.02
CA GLY A 7 0.93 27.10 -13.54
C GLY A 7 -0.16 27.30 -12.49
N ILE A 8 -1.34 26.79 -12.79
CA ILE A 8 -2.45 26.70 -11.83
C ILE A 8 -2.15 25.49 -10.96
N ILE A 9 -1.73 25.76 -9.72
CA ILE A 9 -1.74 24.74 -8.66
C ILE A 9 -3.20 24.52 -8.32
N VAL A 10 -3.78 23.43 -8.81
CA VAL A 10 -5.11 22.97 -8.38
C VAL A 10 -4.92 22.26 -7.05
N SER A 11 -5.05 23.00 -5.96
CA SER A 11 -5.29 22.38 -4.65
C SER A 11 -6.70 21.81 -4.71
N VAL A 12 -6.82 20.50 -4.84
CA VAL A 12 -8.10 19.81 -4.66
C VAL A 12 -8.42 19.84 -3.17
N ILE A 13 -9.10 20.89 -2.77
CA ILE A 13 -9.87 20.88 -1.52
C ILE A 13 -11.02 19.92 -1.82
N ILE A 14 -11.10 18.80 -1.10
CA ILE A 14 -12.29 17.94 -1.10
C ILE A 14 -13.44 18.81 -0.59
N GLY A 15 -14.12 19.44 -1.53
CA GLY A 15 -15.28 20.26 -1.25
C GLY A 15 -16.43 19.35 -0.85
N ILE A 16 -16.82 19.41 0.42
CA ILE A 16 -18.11 18.92 0.88
C ILE A 16 -19.17 19.70 0.09
N ALA A 17 -19.81 19.04 -0.88
CA ALA A 17 -20.92 19.60 -1.60
C ALA A 17 -22.08 19.83 -0.62
N ILE A 18 -22.31 21.07 -0.26
CA ILE A 18 -23.52 21.49 0.46
C ILE A 18 -24.68 21.39 -0.53
N ILE A 19 -25.44 20.32 -0.45
CA ILE A 19 -26.71 20.18 -1.14
C ILE A 19 -27.77 20.90 -0.31
N GLY A 20 -28.52 21.74 -0.99
CA GLY A 20 -29.47 22.70 -0.46
C GLY A 20 -30.51 22.11 0.48
N THR A 21 -30.91 22.97 1.38
CA THR A 21 -31.97 22.82 2.36
C THR A 21 -33.31 22.37 1.77
N ILE A 22 -33.70 21.12 2.14
CA ILE A 22 -35.14 20.75 2.17
C ILE A 22 -35.50 20.60 3.63
N THR A 23 -36.31 21.54 4.12
CA THR A 23 -36.92 21.48 5.45
C THR A 23 -37.95 20.35 5.47
N LEU A 24 -37.60 19.20 6.00
CA LEU A 24 -38.53 18.23 6.53
C LEU A 24 -38.18 17.95 7.99
N ASN A 25 -39.09 18.36 8.84
CA ASN A 25 -39.07 18.21 10.29
C ASN A 25 -39.11 16.72 10.67
N GLN A 26 -37.97 16.06 10.79
CA GLN A 26 -37.81 14.79 11.48
C GLN A 26 -36.51 14.89 12.28
N ASN A 27 -36.61 14.53 13.57
CA ASN A 27 -35.49 14.40 14.48
C ASN A 27 -34.53 13.30 14.01
N PHE A 28 -33.72 13.57 13.01
CA PHE A 28 -32.52 12.80 12.76
C PHE A 28 -31.44 13.39 13.67
N THR A 29 -30.96 12.62 14.61
CA THR A 29 -29.66 12.83 15.20
C THR A 29 -28.68 12.85 14.03
N GLN A 30 -28.16 14.03 13.71
CA GLN A 30 -27.12 14.22 12.72
C GLN A 30 -25.87 13.53 13.31
N GLU A 31 -25.68 12.24 13.00
CA GLU A 31 -24.38 11.62 13.15
C GLU A 31 -23.43 12.49 12.32
N SER A 32 -22.49 13.11 13.00
CA SER A 32 -21.45 13.89 12.33
C SER A 32 -20.72 12.92 11.38
N ILE A 33 -20.84 13.15 10.07
CA ILE A 33 -20.10 12.39 9.06
C ILE A 33 -18.63 12.41 9.48
N ASP A 34 -18.05 11.24 9.67
CA ASP A 34 -16.65 11.12 10.04
C ASP A 34 -15.80 11.71 8.89
N LYS A 35 -15.00 12.72 9.18
CA LYS A 35 -14.21 13.44 8.18
C LYS A 35 -13.13 12.56 7.49
N TYR A 36 -12.86 11.39 8.01
CA TYR A 36 -11.93 10.43 7.45
C TYR A 36 -12.62 9.31 6.65
N ALA A 37 -13.95 9.28 6.63
CA ALA A 37 -14.71 8.36 5.80
C ALA A 37 -14.68 8.80 4.33
N VAL A 38 -14.40 7.86 3.44
CA VAL A 38 -14.53 8.02 1.98
C VAL A 38 -15.47 6.95 1.43
N ASN A 39 -16.21 7.29 0.39
CA ASN A 39 -17.09 6.32 -0.27
C ASN A 39 -16.35 5.58 -1.41
N SER A 40 -16.93 4.48 -1.88
CA SER A 40 -16.37 3.62 -2.92
C SER A 40 -16.19 4.36 -4.26
N GLU A 41 -17.12 5.24 -4.63
CA GLU A 41 -17.03 6.03 -5.86
C GLU A 41 -15.77 6.93 -5.83
N THR A 42 -15.52 7.60 -4.71
CA THR A 42 -14.33 8.43 -4.52
C THR A 42 -13.05 7.60 -4.64
N VAL A 43 -12.99 6.43 -3.98
CA VAL A 43 -11.80 5.56 -4.04
C VAL A 43 -11.55 5.08 -5.47
N ASN A 44 -12.58 4.65 -6.19
CA ASN A 44 -12.46 4.22 -7.59
C ASN A 44 -11.94 5.34 -8.49
N VAL A 45 -12.50 6.55 -8.38
CA VAL A 45 -12.05 7.71 -9.16
C VAL A 45 -10.58 8.04 -8.89
N LEU A 46 -10.14 8.00 -7.63
CA LEU A 46 -8.75 8.27 -7.25
C LEU A 46 -7.79 7.21 -7.84
N LEU A 47 -8.19 5.93 -7.80
CA LEU A 47 -7.39 4.84 -8.38
C LEU A 47 -7.32 4.93 -9.91
N GLU A 48 -8.45 5.17 -10.60
CA GLU A 48 -8.50 5.30 -12.06
C GLU A 48 -7.66 6.47 -12.57
N ASN A 49 -7.65 7.59 -11.86
CA ASN A 49 -6.85 8.77 -12.20
C ASN A 49 -5.39 8.67 -11.78
N LYS A 50 -4.99 7.58 -11.10
CA LYS A 50 -3.67 7.42 -10.48
C LYS A 50 -3.27 8.65 -9.63
N GLU A 51 -4.24 9.21 -8.93
CA GLU A 51 -3.99 10.29 -8.00
C GLU A 51 -3.20 9.74 -6.81
N HIS A 52 -2.53 10.63 -6.06
CA HIS A 52 -1.69 10.29 -4.91
C HIS A 52 -2.51 9.63 -3.77
N VAL A 53 -3.01 8.42 -4.01
CA VAL A 53 -3.73 7.57 -3.07
C VAL A 53 -3.06 6.20 -2.96
N LEU A 54 -2.95 5.70 -1.76
CA LEU A 54 -2.48 4.34 -1.47
C LEU A 54 -3.62 3.60 -0.79
N VAL A 55 -4.12 2.55 -1.41
CA VAL A 55 -5.24 1.76 -0.87
C VAL A 55 -4.69 0.48 -0.26
N VAL A 56 -5.06 0.21 0.98
CA VAL A 56 -4.58 -0.94 1.76
C VAL A 56 -5.77 -1.72 2.31
N ASP A 57 -5.90 -2.95 1.88
CA ASP A 57 -6.85 -3.92 2.41
C ASP A 57 -6.23 -4.56 3.68
N ILE A 58 -6.88 -4.35 4.81
CA ILE A 58 -6.39 -4.81 6.12
C ILE A 58 -7.00 -6.11 6.59
N ARG A 59 -7.84 -6.75 5.76
CA ARG A 59 -8.47 -8.04 6.05
C ARG A 59 -7.45 -9.17 6.11
N THR A 60 -7.93 -10.37 6.39
CA THR A 60 -7.07 -11.57 6.35
C THR A 60 -6.52 -11.84 4.94
N ALA A 61 -5.42 -12.60 4.86
CA ALA A 61 -4.83 -12.97 3.58
C ALA A 61 -5.80 -13.80 2.71
N GLU A 62 -6.62 -14.65 3.31
CA GLU A 62 -7.62 -15.47 2.60
C GLU A 62 -8.71 -14.60 1.96
N GLU A 63 -9.22 -13.60 2.69
CA GLU A 63 -10.23 -12.67 2.19
C GLU A 63 -9.68 -11.80 1.06
N TYR A 64 -8.48 -11.23 1.23
CA TYR A 64 -7.82 -10.47 0.18
C TYR A 64 -7.58 -11.31 -1.08
N GLN A 65 -7.11 -12.54 -0.95
CA GLN A 65 -6.87 -13.44 -2.08
C GLN A 65 -8.14 -13.83 -2.81
N SER A 66 -9.24 -14.03 -2.07
CA SER A 66 -10.55 -14.37 -2.65
C SER A 66 -11.17 -13.24 -3.47
N GLY A 67 -10.89 -11.99 -3.10
CA GLY A 67 -11.35 -10.81 -3.82
C GLY A 67 -10.99 -9.52 -3.10
N HIS A 68 -10.29 -8.62 -3.82
CA HIS A 68 -9.92 -7.30 -3.34
C HIS A 68 -10.08 -6.25 -4.44
N LEU A 69 -10.09 -4.98 -4.07
CA LEU A 69 -10.17 -3.86 -5.02
C LEU A 69 -8.90 -3.79 -5.87
N VAL A 70 -9.04 -3.63 -7.18
CA VAL A 70 -7.90 -3.41 -8.08
C VAL A 70 -7.06 -2.23 -7.61
N GLY A 71 -5.75 -2.42 -7.49
CA GLY A 71 -4.83 -1.39 -7.00
C GLY A 71 -4.69 -1.32 -5.48
N ALA A 72 -5.47 -2.10 -4.72
CA ALA A 72 -5.26 -2.24 -3.27
C ALA A 72 -4.12 -3.21 -2.97
N SER A 73 -3.26 -2.85 -2.03
CA SER A 73 -2.28 -3.76 -1.43
C SER A 73 -2.87 -4.45 -0.19
N HIS A 74 -2.18 -5.46 0.31
CA HIS A 74 -2.58 -6.19 1.51
C HIS A 74 -1.60 -5.95 2.67
N ASP A 75 -2.13 -5.57 3.83
CA ASP A 75 -1.34 -5.44 5.06
C ASP A 75 -2.24 -5.56 6.30
N VAL A 76 -2.16 -6.67 7.01
CA VAL A 76 -2.91 -6.85 8.27
C VAL A 76 -2.35 -5.91 9.35
N LEU A 77 -3.16 -4.94 9.78
CA LEU A 77 -2.76 -3.88 10.71
C LEU A 77 -3.28 -4.16 12.15
N ASP A 78 -2.72 -5.17 12.81
CA ASP A 78 -2.86 -5.24 14.27
C ASP A 78 -2.11 -4.08 14.96
N SER A 79 -2.34 -3.87 16.25
CA SER A 79 -1.76 -2.72 16.98
C SER A 79 -0.24 -2.62 16.89
N ALA A 80 0.46 -3.75 16.93
CA ALA A 80 1.93 -3.79 16.88
C ALA A 80 2.45 -3.51 15.45
N THR A 81 1.78 -4.08 14.46
CA THR A 81 2.08 -3.88 13.04
C THR A 81 1.81 -2.44 12.63
N LEU A 82 0.68 -1.87 13.04
CA LEU A 82 0.29 -0.49 12.77
C LEU A 82 1.35 0.49 13.28
N GLU A 83 1.76 0.38 14.56
CA GLU A 83 2.80 1.23 15.12
C GLU A 83 4.13 1.12 14.36
N LYS A 84 4.51 -0.08 13.97
CA LYS A 84 5.72 -0.36 13.19
C LYS A 84 5.64 0.26 11.79
N ARG A 85 4.48 0.20 11.13
CA ARG A 85 4.24 0.82 9.82
C ARG A 85 4.36 2.33 9.91
N VAL A 86 3.65 2.95 10.85
CA VAL A 86 3.70 4.40 11.06
C VAL A 86 5.13 4.87 11.29
N LYS A 87 5.87 4.25 12.21
CA LYS A 87 7.29 4.60 12.46
C LYS A 87 8.16 4.47 11.22
N THR A 88 7.93 3.44 10.40
CA THR A 88 8.72 3.23 9.19
C THR A 88 8.40 4.29 8.13
N ILE A 89 7.13 4.61 7.92
CA ILE A 89 6.70 5.64 6.98
C ILE A 89 7.29 6.99 7.42
N GLN A 90 7.15 7.38 8.67
CA GLN A 90 7.68 8.66 9.19
C GLN A 90 9.20 8.78 9.05
N ASN A 91 9.93 7.71 9.34
CA ASN A 91 11.40 7.73 9.34
C ASN A 91 12.03 7.56 7.97
N ARG A 92 11.36 6.87 7.04
CA ARG A 92 11.90 6.51 5.73
C ARG A 92 11.23 7.22 4.56
N LEU A 93 10.00 7.67 4.76
CA LEU A 93 9.14 8.22 3.72
C LEU A 93 8.46 9.53 4.19
N PRO A 94 9.21 10.53 4.70
CA PRO A 94 8.60 11.75 5.22
C PRO A 94 7.76 12.48 4.15
N ASP A 95 8.17 12.41 2.88
CA ASP A 95 7.43 13.02 1.78
C ASP A 95 6.14 12.26 1.45
N VAL A 96 6.11 10.94 1.62
CA VAL A 96 4.90 10.11 1.42
C VAL A 96 3.85 10.45 2.46
N ALA A 97 4.24 10.60 3.73
CA ALA A 97 3.32 10.97 4.80
C ALA A 97 2.58 12.29 4.55
N SER A 98 3.15 13.19 3.73
CA SER A 98 2.60 14.49 3.38
C SER A 98 1.99 14.56 1.96
N SER A 99 2.33 13.63 1.09
CA SER A 99 2.01 13.69 -0.35
C SER A 99 0.97 12.68 -0.80
N PHE A 100 0.76 11.60 -0.05
CA PHE A 100 -0.20 10.54 -0.37
C PHE A 100 -1.32 10.48 0.66
N ASN A 101 -2.53 10.18 0.19
CA ASN A 101 -3.65 9.83 1.04
C ASN A 101 -3.70 8.31 1.21
N LEU A 102 -3.58 7.83 2.43
CA LEU A 102 -3.75 6.42 2.74
C LEU A 102 -5.22 6.11 2.97
N VAL A 103 -5.77 5.10 2.31
CA VAL A 103 -7.15 4.64 2.49
C VAL A 103 -7.12 3.18 2.94
N LEU A 104 -7.68 2.89 4.10
CA LEU A 104 -7.80 1.55 4.64
C LEU A 104 -9.15 0.94 4.29
N ILE A 105 -9.15 -0.36 3.97
CA ILE A 105 -10.35 -1.13 3.66
C ILE A 105 -10.37 -2.40 4.51
N ASP A 106 -11.50 -2.66 5.16
CA ASP A 106 -11.84 -3.91 5.80
C ASP A 106 -13.18 -4.44 5.25
N ASP A 107 -13.88 -5.31 5.96
CA ASP A 107 -15.14 -5.87 5.50
C ASP A 107 -16.29 -4.88 5.54
N ASP A 108 -16.44 -4.11 6.62
CA ASP A 108 -17.60 -3.26 6.88
C ASP A 108 -17.25 -1.80 7.28
N GLY A 109 -15.98 -1.44 7.30
CA GLY A 109 -15.46 -0.13 7.65
C GLY A 109 -15.15 0.07 9.14
N SER A 110 -15.45 -0.89 10.00
CA SER A 110 -15.33 -0.72 11.46
C SER A 110 -13.88 -0.77 11.96
N GLU A 111 -13.10 -1.75 11.52
CA GLU A 111 -11.68 -1.90 11.88
C GLU A 111 -10.81 -0.87 11.15
N ALA A 112 -11.09 -0.65 9.86
CA ALA A 112 -10.41 0.34 9.06
C ALA A 112 -10.57 1.76 9.63
N LYS A 113 -11.76 2.09 10.14
CA LYS A 113 -12.01 3.34 10.86
C LYS A 113 -11.11 3.49 12.07
N LEU A 114 -11.03 2.47 12.94
CA LEU A 114 -10.20 2.51 14.14
C LEU A 114 -8.72 2.66 13.80
N ALA A 115 -8.24 1.91 12.81
CA ALA A 115 -6.87 1.99 12.34
C ALA A 115 -6.56 3.35 11.71
N ALA A 116 -7.45 3.90 10.89
CA ALA A 116 -7.28 5.21 10.25
C ALA A 116 -7.19 6.35 11.28
N HIS A 117 -8.05 6.34 12.30
CA HIS A 117 -7.98 7.29 13.40
C HIS A 117 -6.66 7.18 14.17
N ALA A 118 -6.23 5.96 14.52
CA ALA A 118 -4.98 5.73 15.24
C ALA A 118 -3.76 6.21 14.42
N MET A 119 -3.69 5.89 13.12
CA MET A 119 -2.60 6.35 12.26
C MET A 119 -2.59 7.88 12.12
N THR A 120 -3.76 8.51 12.04
CA THR A 120 -3.88 9.96 11.96
C THR A 120 -3.44 10.64 13.26
N GLU A 121 -3.80 10.09 14.42
CA GLU A 121 -3.30 10.57 15.73
C GLU A 121 -1.77 10.44 15.85
N MET A 122 -1.20 9.43 15.21
CA MET A 122 0.24 9.22 15.11
C MET A 122 0.91 10.07 14.01
N GLY A 123 0.17 10.93 13.30
CA GLY A 123 0.69 11.90 12.34
C GLY A 123 0.73 11.44 10.88
N ILE A 124 0.05 10.35 10.53
CA ILE A 124 -0.16 9.93 9.13
C ILE A 124 -1.62 10.09 8.78
N GLN A 125 -1.94 11.09 7.97
CA GLN A 125 -3.32 11.31 7.52
C GLN A 125 -3.83 10.08 6.78
N THR A 126 -4.82 9.42 7.37
CA THR A 126 -5.35 8.16 6.89
C THR A 126 -6.88 8.24 6.85
N PHE A 127 -7.43 7.74 5.75
CA PHE A 127 -8.86 7.61 5.51
C PHE A 127 -9.27 6.15 5.59
N TYR A 128 -10.57 5.89 5.62
CA TYR A 128 -11.10 4.53 5.53
C TYR A 128 -12.31 4.50 4.60
N LEU A 129 -12.50 3.35 3.94
CA LEU A 129 -13.68 3.11 3.12
C LEU A 129 -14.91 2.90 4.01
N ASP A 130 -15.88 3.80 3.91
CA ASP A 130 -17.14 3.67 4.63
C ASP A 130 -17.92 2.47 4.14
N GLY A 131 -18.28 1.58 5.07
CA GLY A 131 -18.94 0.30 4.78
C GLY A 131 -18.02 -0.78 4.20
N GLY A 132 -16.70 -0.52 4.07
CA GLY A 132 -15.71 -1.50 3.69
C GLY A 132 -15.96 -2.20 2.35
N MET A 133 -15.47 -3.43 2.22
CA MET A 133 -15.68 -4.27 1.03
C MET A 133 -17.15 -4.59 0.77
N SER A 134 -18.03 -4.52 1.79
CA SER A 134 -19.47 -4.73 1.63
C SER A 134 -20.13 -3.70 0.69
N ASN A 135 -19.51 -2.54 0.52
CA ASN A 135 -19.97 -1.47 -0.37
C ASN A 135 -19.29 -1.47 -1.76
N ILE A 136 -18.45 -2.47 -2.05
CA ILE A 136 -17.77 -2.64 -3.35
C ILE A 136 -18.40 -3.81 -4.10
N SER A 137 -18.89 -3.56 -5.31
CA SER A 137 -19.45 -4.57 -6.20
C SER A 137 -18.70 -4.72 -7.53
N GLU A 138 -17.78 -3.81 -7.82
CA GLU A 138 -17.06 -3.72 -9.10
C GLU A 138 -15.55 -3.58 -8.87
N ASN A 139 -14.76 -3.77 -9.92
CA ASN A 139 -13.30 -3.64 -9.89
C ASN A 139 -12.59 -4.59 -8.89
N LEU A 140 -13.18 -5.78 -8.69
CA LEU A 140 -12.59 -6.80 -7.84
C LEU A 140 -11.67 -7.73 -8.65
N VAL A 141 -10.54 -8.06 -8.08
CA VAL A 141 -9.59 -9.06 -8.59
C VAL A 141 -9.26 -10.06 -7.50
N SER A 142 -8.90 -11.27 -7.89
CA SER A 142 -8.36 -12.28 -6.98
C SER A 142 -6.87 -12.48 -7.22
N ARG A 143 -6.14 -12.87 -6.18
CA ARG A 143 -4.71 -13.13 -6.23
C ARG A 143 -4.38 -14.40 -5.47
N SER A 144 -3.46 -15.20 -5.99
CA SER A 144 -3.16 -16.50 -5.39
C SER A 144 -2.31 -16.39 -4.12
N GLN A 145 -1.36 -15.46 -4.06
CA GLN A 145 -0.40 -15.40 -2.95
C GLN A 145 0.30 -14.05 -2.89
N THR A 146 0.40 -13.46 -1.68
CA THR A 146 1.05 -12.17 -1.45
C THR A 146 2.41 -12.27 -0.77
N VAL A 147 2.76 -13.46 -0.29
CA VAL A 147 4.04 -13.75 0.37
C VAL A 147 4.68 -14.99 -0.25
N ILE A 148 5.99 -15.07 -0.16
CA ILE A 148 6.80 -16.24 -0.54
C ILE A 148 7.80 -16.50 0.59
N ASP A 149 7.92 -17.75 1.02
CA ASP A 149 8.94 -18.11 1.98
C ASP A 149 10.33 -18.32 1.34
N SER A 150 11.35 -18.44 2.17
CA SER A 150 12.73 -18.57 1.67
C SER A 150 13.00 -19.92 1.00
N GLU A 151 12.28 -21.00 1.33
CA GLU A 151 12.45 -22.31 0.70
C GLU A 151 11.84 -22.34 -0.69
N GLU A 152 10.64 -21.80 -0.80
CA GLU A 152 9.95 -21.67 -2.09
C GLU A 152 10.75 -20.76 -3.03
N LEU A 153 11.24 -19.60 -2.55
CA LEU A 153 12.05 -18.71 -3.37
C LEU A 153 13.35 -19.41 -3.84
N LYS A 154 14.05 -20.15 -2.97
CA LYS A 154 15.22 -20.93 -3.36
C LYS A 154 14.90 -21.97 -4.44
N ALA A 155 13.78 -22.68 -4.31
CA ALA A 155 13.33 -23.66 -5.29
C ALA A 155 13.08 -23.02 -6.65
N LYS A 156 12.39 -21.89 -6.69
CA LYS A 156 12.14 -21.10 -7.92
C LYS A 156 13.44 -20.63 -8.58
N LEU A 157 14.38 -20.11 -7.80
CA LEU A 157 15.69 -19.68 -8.30
C LEU A 157 16.53 -20.86 -8.83
N ALA A 158 16.48 -22.01 -8.18
CA ALA A 158 17.19 -23.22 -8.63
C ALA A 158 16.67 -23.76 -9.97
N THR A 159 15.40 -23.53 -10.29
CA THR A 159 14.78 -23.89 -11.56
C THR A 159 14.88 -22.80 -12.63
N ASN A 160 15.56 -21.68 -12.33
CA ASN A 160 15.68 -20.49 -13.19
C ASN A 160 14.30 -19.92 -13.60
N GLU A 161 13.35 -19.92 -12.69
CA GLU A 161 12.07 -19.23 -12.90
C GLU A 161 12.30 -17.74 -13.16
N ASP A 162 11.61 -17.18 -14.14
CA ASP A 162 11.79 -15.75 -14.53
C ASP A 162 11.12 -14.82 -13.52
N LEU A 163 11.84 -14.52 -12.44
CA LEU A 163 11.42 -13.62 -11.37
C LEU A 163 12.26 -12.35 -11.39
N TYR A 164 11.63 -11.23 -11.04
CA TYR A 164 12.36 -10.00 -10.75
C TYR A 164 12.54 -9.85 -9.23
N LEU A 165 13.76 -9.85 -8.76
CA LEU A 165 14.09 -9.70 -7.33
C LEU A 165 14.34 -8.23 -7.02
N LEU A 166 13.41 -7.60 -6.31
CA LEU A 166 13.46 -6.19 -5.92
C LEU A 166 13.92 -6.07 -4.46
N ASP A 167 15.14 -5.59 -4.23
CA ASP A 167 15.64 -5.32 -2.87
C ASP A 167 15.41 -3.84 -2.51
N VAL A 168 14.51 -3.57 -1.56
CA VAL A 168 14.13 -2.22 -1.11
C VAL A 168 14.92 -1.75 0.11
N ARG A 169 16.05 -2.39 0.41
CA ARG A 169 16.94 -1.97 1.49
C ARG A 169 17.86 -0.83 1.04
N GLU A 170 18.51 -0.19 2.03
CA GLU A 170 19.55 0.79 1.75
C GLU A 170 20.79 0.10 1.12
N PRO A 171 21.53 0.76 0.21
CA PRO A 171 22.65 0.16 -0.50
C PRO A 171 23.75 -0.40 0.41
N ASP A 172 23.98 0.18 1.58
CA ASP A 172 24.97 -0.27 2.56
C ASP A 172 24.60 -1.62 3.22
N GLU A 173 23.31 -1.96 3.26
CA GLU A 173 22.84 -3.26 3.78
C GLU A 173 23.20 -4.39 2.81
N LEU A 174 23.21 -4.13 1.50
CA LEU A 174 23.55 -5.12 0.47
C LEU A 174 25.03 -5.49 0.48
N LEU A 175 25.90 -4.63 1.01
CA LEU A 175 27.33 -4.94 1.19
C LEU A 175 27.56 -6.08 2.19
N LYS A 176 26.62 -6.31 3.10
CA LYS A 176 26.69 -7.38 4.12
C LYS A 176 26.16 -8.70 3.59
N SER A 177 25.02 -8.68 2.95
CA SER A 177 24.39 -9.84 2.31
C SER A 177 23.32 -9.38 1.32
N LYS A 178 23.17 -10.10 0.22
CA LYS A 178 22.10 -9.92 -0.77
C LYS A 178 21.74 -11.26 -1.39
N ILE A 179 20.59 -11.32 -2.05
CA ILE A 179 20.26 -12.45 -2.93
C ILE A 179 20.83 -12.13 -4.31
N ASP A 180 21.60 -13.07 -4.89
CA ASP A 180 22.20 -12.87 -6.20
C ASP A 180 21.12 -12.60 -7.27
N GLY A 181 21.40 -11.67 -8.16
CA GLY A 181 20.46 -11.26 -9.20
C GLY A 181 19.43 -10.22 -8.73
N SER A 182 19.41 -9.83 -7.43
CA SER A 182 18.49 -8.78 -6.98
C SER A 182 18.92 -7.40 -7.49
N VAL A 183 17.90 -6.60 -7.88
CA VAL A 183 18.03 -5.19 -8.23
C VAL A 183 17.69 -4.36 -6.99
N ASN A 184 18.52 -3.39 -6.66
CA ASN A 184 18.30 -2.54 -5.51
C ASN A 184 17.62 -1.24 -5.94
N ILE A 185 16.44 -1.01 -5.41
CA ILE A 185 15.72 0.28 -5.46
C ILE A 185 15.28 0.56 -4.02
N PRO A 186 15.98 1.42 -3.27
CA PRO A 186 15.62 1.75 -1.90
C PRO A 186 14.16 2.17 -1.75
N LEU A 187 13.54 1.81 -0.62
CA LEU A 187 12.13 2.07 -0.38
C LEU A 187 11.73 3.52 -0.70
N ALA A 188 12.55 4.49 -0.32
CA ALA A 188 12.27 5.90 -0.57
C ALA A 188 12.26 6.26 -2.06
N GLU A 189 13.02 5.56 -2.88
CA GLU A 189 13.07 5.78 -4.33
C GLU A 189 11.82 5.23 -5.03
N ILE A 190 11.22 4.14 -4.53
CA ILE A 190 9.95 3.57 -5.05
C ILE A 190 8.85 4.64 -5.10
N PHE A 191 8.81 5.54 -4.09
CA PHE A 191 7.78 6.58 -3.97
C PHE A 191 8.16 7.90 -4.65
N GLN A 192 9.30 7.97 -5.34
CA GLN A 192 9.68 9.14 -6.13
C GLN A 192 9.06 9.09 -7.54
N PRO A 193 8.88 10.23 -8.20
CA PRO A 193 8.52 10.24 -9.62
C PRO A 193 9.49 9.36 -10.43
N ASN A 194 8.95 8.46 -11.25
CA ASN A 194 9.68 7.47 -12.05
C ASN A 194 10.47 6.40 -11.24
N GLY A 195 10.27 6.32 -9.92
CA GLY A 195 10.98 5.37 -9.05
C GLY A 195 10.71 3.90 -9.39
N MET A 196 9.61 3.61 -10.06
CA MET A 196 9.20 2.27 -10.49
C MET A 196 9.41 1.99 -11.98
N ASP A 197 9.90 2.94 -12.78
CA ASP A 197 10.02 2.79 -14.24
C ASP A 197 10.85 1.58 -14.69
N SER A 198 11.80 1.14 -13.86
CA SER A 198 12.65 -0.02 -14.15
C SER A 198 12.08 -1.36 -13.65
N ILE A 199 10.94 -1.34 -12.94
CA ILE A 199 10.30 -2.56 -12.44
C ILE A 199 9.42 -3.13 -13.55
N PRO A 200 9.63 -4.41 -13.94
CA PRO A 200 8.83 -5.02 -15.00
C PRO A 200 7.38 -5.24 -14.56
N THR A 201 6.46 -5.09 -15.50
CA THR A 201 5.03 -5.36 -15.30
C THR A 201 4.59 -6.70 -15.91
N ASP A 202 5.49 -7.40 -16.59
CA ASP A 202 5.23 -8.62 -17.36
C ASP A 202 5.73 -9.90 -16.68
N LYS A 203 6.32 -9.78 -15.49
CA LYS A 203 6.78 -10.91 -14.69
C LYS A 203 6.59 -10.68 -13.19
N PRO A 204 6.49 -11.75 -12.38
CA PRO A 204 6.35 -11.63 -10.94
C PRO A 204 7.54 -10.95 -10.28
N VAL A 205 7.25 -10.04 -9.35
CA VAL A 205 8.26 -9.32 -8.55
C VAL A 205 8.31 -9.90 -7.15
N VAL A 206 9.49 -10.32 -6.70
CA VAL A 206 9.71 -10.71 -5.30
C VAL A 206 10.40 -9.56 -4.57
N ILE A 207 9.71 -9.00 -3.57
CA ILE A 207 10.19 -7.82 -2.85
C ILE A 207 10.94 -8.28 -1.59
N ILE A 208 12.19 -7.82 -1.47
CA ILE A 208 13.13 -8.20 -0.43
C ILE A 208 13.42 -7.00 0.47
N CYS A 209 13.37 -7.20 1.79
CA CYS A 209 13.93 -6.24 2.73
C CYS A 209 14.57 -6.94 3.93
N GLY A 210 14.85 -6.25 5.03
CA GLY A 210 15.48 -6.85 6.22
C GLY A 210 14.61 -7.88 6.94
N SER A 211 13.30 -7.59 7.13
CA SER A 211 12.38 -8.37 7.97
C SER A 211 10.91 -8.37 7.48
N GLY A 212 10.66 -8.03 6.23
CA GLY A 212 9.32 -7.93 5.64
C GLY A 212 8.70 -6.53 5.70
N ASN A 213 8.92 -5.73 6.74
CA ASN A 213 8.22 -4.46 6.97
C ASN A 213 8.33 -3.43 5.83
N ARG A 214 9.53 -3.14 5.34
CA ARG A 214 9.74 -2.22 4.21
C ARG A 214 9.17 -2.76 2.90
N ALA A 215 9.31 -4.07 2.70
CA ALA A 215 8.78 -4.76 1.52
C ALA A 215 7.25 -4.63 1.47
N THR A 216 6.55 -4.82 2.58
CA THR A 216 5.09 -4.61 2.64
C THR A 216 4.71 -3.16 2.31
N ILE A 217 5.44 -2.17 2.83
CA ILE A 217 5.15 -0.77 2.48
C ILE A 217 5.39 -0.50 0.98
N ALA A 218 6.41 -1.12 0.37
CA ALA A 218 6.63 -1.00 -1.07
C ALA A 218 5.44 -1.53 -1.89
N THR A 219 4.73 -2.56 -1.40
CA THR A 219 3.54 -3.08 -2.08
C THR A 219 2.44 -2.05 -2.26
N TYR A 220 2.36 -1.03 -1.39
CA TYR A 220 1.34 0.01 -1.49
C TYR A 220 1.43 0.76 -2.82
N ALA A 221 2.66 1.04 -3.28
CA ALA A 221 2.88 1.67 -4.57
C ALA A 221 2.78 0.68 -5.74
N LEU A 222 3.38 -0.52 -5.61
CA LEU A 222 3.37 -1.52 -6.68
C LEU A 222 1.96 -1.99 -7.02
N ALA A 223 1.10 -2.15 -6.02
CA ALA A 223 -0.30 -2.55 -6.22
C ALA A 223 -1.07 -1.54 -7.07
N GLN A 224 -0.87 -0.25 -6.82
CA GLN A 224 -1.51 0.83 -7.57
C GLN A 224 -1.11 0.82 -9.06
N GLU A 225 0.12 0.42 -9.37
CA GLU A 225 0.60 0.26 -10.74
C GLU A 225 0.20 -1.09 -11.38
N GLY A 226 -0.50 -1.96 -10.64
CA GLY A 226 -0.93 -3.26 -11.14
C GLY A 226 0.20 -4.27 -11.30
N ILE A 227 1.34 -4.04 -10.64
CA ILE A 227 2.50 -4.94 -10.67
C ILE A 227 2.17 -6.20 -9.86
N ASP A 228 2.44 -7.38 -10.42
CA ASP A 228 2.33 -8.65 -9.70
C ASP A 228 3.54 -8.85 -8.78
N PHE A 229 3.29 -9.05 -7.45
CA PHE A 229 4.36 -9.16 -6.46
C PHE A 229 4.09 -10.18 -5.37
N GLN A 230 5.17 -10.64 -4.75
CA GLN A 230 5.17 -11.37 -3.48
C GLN A 230 6.21 -10.72 -2.56
N VAL A 231 5.95 -10.72 -1.25
CA VAL A 231 6.91 -10.27 -0.24
C VAL A 231 7.66 -11.46 0.31
N LEU A 232 9.00 -11.40 0.34
CA LEU A 232 9.81 -12.43 1.01
C LEU A 232 9.53 -12.40 2.51
N GLU A 233 8.89 -13.46 3.02
CA GLU A 233 8.52 -13.61 4.41
C GLU A 233 9.75 -13.57 5.32
N GLY A 234 9.71 -12.72 6.35
CA GLY A 234 10.83 -12.49 7.25
C GLY A 234 12.08 -11.86 6.60
N GLY A 235 12.02 -11.57 5.30
CA GLY A 235 13.08 -10.89 4.54
C GLY A 235 14.45 -11.55 4.63
N MET A 236 15.51 -10.75 4.53
CA MET A 236 16.89 -11.23 4.61
C MET A 236 17.25 -11.89 5.95
N GLN A 237 16.52 -11.60 7.02
CA GLN A 237 16.73 -12.29 8.30
C GLN A 237 16.34 -13.76 8.20
N ALA A 238 15.18 -14.08 7.65
CA ALA A 238 14.75 -15.46 7.42
C ALA A 238 15.64 -16.15 6.36
N TRP A 239 15.93 -15.48 5.25
CA TRP A 239 16.81 -15.97 4.19
C TRP A 239 18.18 -16.41 4.71
N ASN A 240 18.86 -15.56 5.50
CA ASN A 240 20.18 -15.84 6.04
C ASN A 240 20.16 -16.94 7.11
N SER A 241 19.10 -17.03 7.93
CA SER A 241 18.96 -18.06 8.96
C SER A 241 18.90 -19.47 8.35
N GLN A 242 18.22 -19.62 7.23
CA GLN A 242 18.12 -20.90 6.53
C GLN A 242 19.43 -21.32 5.84
N ILE A 243 20.26 -20.37 5.39
CA ILE A 243 21.59 -20.70 4.84
C ILE A 243 22.47 -21.28 5.93
N GLN A 244 22.38 -20.77 7.17
CA GLN A 244 23.18 -21.26 8.29
C GLN A 244 22.72 -22.64 8.82
N SER A 245 21.44 -22.97 8.70
CA SER A 245 20.89 -24.26 9.15
C SER A 245 21.07 -25.40 8.12
N GLY A 246 21.41 -25.09 6.88
CA GLY A 246 21.67 -26.05 5.81
C GLY A 246 23.16 -26.42 5.61
N MET A 247 24.05 -25.85 6.45
CA MET A 247 25.46 -26.22 6.55
C MET A 247 25.68 -27.15 7.74
#